data_1a6f660698521d1199a78deec897312d
#
_entry.id   1a6f660698521d1199a78deec897312d
#
_cell.length_a   1.000
_cell.length_b   1.000
_cell.length_c   1.000
_cell.angle_alpha   90.00
_cell.angle_beta   90.00
_cell.angle_gamma   90.00
#
_symmetry.space_group_name_H-M   'P 1'
#
loop_
_entity.id
_entity.type
_entity.pdbx_description
1 polymer ?
#
loop_
_entity_poly.entity_id
_entity_poly.type
_entity_poly.pdbx_seq_one_letter_code
_entity_poly.pdbx_strand_id
1 'polypeptide(L)'
;MLKIHLSALALAGVCLTSTSSAGIFADAVESYTPGVGYATEYSAPHLGYTNAAAALGQPNRDTAFGAVTPFNPPFSRDEIVSLGTNGALTVSFLTPIQNNPANPFGLDFIIYGSAGFIDVDYPNGQTDGLSSMFGHNPGQTRVWVSADGGLFYQLNPLFAPTVDGLYPTDGSGTFGVPVNPALGLGDFANKNLAEIRALYGGGAGGTGYDLSWAIDGSGQPVSLGSISQIRVEVLTGRAEIDAFVAVVPEPGTWALLGLGAVLLWGIRREFWRDTK
;
A
#
# COMPACT_ATOMS: atom_id res chain seq x y z
N MET A 1 36.07 26.00 52.36
CA MET A 1 34.67 26.25 51.89
C MET A 1 34.63 25.93 50.38
N LEU A 2 34.11 24.78 50.06
CA LEU A 2 34.00 24.26 48.67
C LEU A 2 32.64 24.72 48.10
N LYS A 3 32.66 25.59 47.09
CA LYS A 3 31.41 26.01 46.37
C LYS A 3 31.12 25.01 45.27
N ILE A 4 30.11 24.20 45.48
CA ILE A 4 29.56 23.32 44.47
C ILE A 4 28.60 24.14 43.58
N HIS A 5 28.97 24.37 42.33
CA HIS A 5 28.05 24.93 41.31
C HIS A 5 27.25 23.79 40.70
N LEU A 6 25.96 23.70 41.04
CA LEU A 6 25.02 22.85 40.29
C LEU A 6 24.66 23.57 38.99
N SER A 7 25.17 23.08 37.89
CA SER A 7 24.69 23.46 36.55
C SER A 7 23.46 22.62 36.21
N ALA A 8 22.31 23.27 36.09
CA ALA A 8 21.08 22.64 35.66
C ALA A 8 21.19 22.27 34.15
N LEU A 9 21.23 20.98 33.88
CA LEU A 9 21.17 20.44 32.50
C LEU A 9 19.70 20.51 32.06
N ALA A 10 19.39 21.45 31.15
CA ALA A 10 18.07 21.50 30.52
C ALA A 10 18.00 20.38 29.45
N LEU A 11 17.31 19.29 29.77
CA LEU A 11 16.98 18.22 28.87
C LEU A 11 15.87 18.73 27.95
N ALA A 12 16.21 19.17 26.74
CA ALA A 12 15.22 19.47 25.70
C ALA A 12 14.61 18.13 25.24
N GLY A 13 13.43 17.82 25.79
CA GLY A 13 12.64 16.68 25.35
C GLY A 13 12.21 16.90 23.91
N VAL A 14 12.77 16.14 22.97
CA VAL A 14 12.24 16.02 21.60
C VAL A 14 10.93 15.23 21.73
N CYS A 15 9.82 15.94 21.67
CA CYS A 15 8.50 15.32 21.57
C CYS A 15 8.40 14.70 20.16
N LEU A 16 8.69 13.41 20.05
CA LEU A 16 8.34 12.64 18.87
C LEU A 16 6.82 12.52 18.85
N THR A 17 6.16 13.43 18.15
CA THR A 17 4.75 13.26 17.80
C THR A 17 4.68 12.04 16.89
N SER A 18 4.20 10.91 17.41
CA SER A 18 3.74 9.80 16.60
C SER A 18 2.61 10.35 15.72
N THR A 19 2.89 10.59 14.44
CA THR A 19 1.85 10.85 13.46
C THR A 19 0.99 9.59 13.43
N SER A 20 -0.23 9.71 13.91
CA SER A 20 -1.28 8.71 13.72
C SER A 20 -1.31 8.37 12.23
N SER A 21 -1.18 7.09 11.89
CA SER A 21 -1.27 6.61 10.49
C SER A 21 -2.70 6.71 9.92
N ALA A 22 -3.60 7.39 10.61
CA ALA A 22 -5.01 7.58 10.25
C ALA A 22 -5.25 8.40 8.97
N GLY A 23 -4.20 8.88 8.29
CA GLY A 23 -4.35 9.73 7.11
C GLY A 23 -3.87 9.15 5.80
N ILE A 24 -3.43 7.86 5.77
CA ILE A 24 -2.91 7.25 4.53
C ILE A 24 -3.86 6.23 3.90
N PHE A 25 -4.94 5.88 4.57
CA PHE A 25 -5.91 4.89 4.11
C PHE A 25 -7.17 5.58 3.57
N ALA A 26 -7.89 4.91 2.68
CA ALA A 26 -9.19 5.37 2.23
C ALA A 26 -10.17 5.47 3.41
N ASP A 27 -10.92 6.59 3.48
CA ASP A 27 -11.77 6.94 4.61
C ASP A 27 -13.26 6.67 4.33
N ALA A 28 -13.70 6.78 3.06
CA ALA A 28 -15.10 6.60 2.71
C ALA A 28 -15.31 5.94 1.35
N VAL A 29 -16.44 5.26 1.19
CA VAL A 29 -16.95 4.78 -0.08
C VAL A 29 -17.89 5.85 -0.66
N GLU A 30 -17.55 6.38 -1.84
CA GLU A 30 -18.36 7.36 -2.55
C GLU A 30 -19.41 6.68 -3.44
N SER A 31 -19.04 5.57 -4.05
CA SER A 31 -19.96 4.77 -4.85
C SER A 31 -19.47 3.34 -5.01
N TYR A 32 -20.42 2.40 -5.15
CA TYR A 32 -20.13 1.02 -5.42
C TYR A 32 -21.20 0.39 -6.32
N THR A 33 -20.75 -0.30 -7.36
CA THR A 33 -21.57 -1.14 -8.24
C THR A 33 -20.85 -2.48 -8.39
N PRO A 34 -21.43 -3.61 -7.95
CA PRO A 34 -20.70 -4.90 -7.95
C PRO A 34 -20.38 -5.42 -9.35
N GLY A 35 -21.18 -5.06 -10.39
CA GLY A 35 -21.01 -5.61 -11.73
C GLY A 35 -21.54 -7.04 -11.84
N VAL A 36 -21.06 -7.77 -12.86
CA VAL A 36 -21.49 -9.15 -13.15
C VAL A 36 -20.35 -10.12 -12.91
N GLY A 37 -20.60 -11.20 -12.16
CA GLY A 37 -19.59 -12.21 -11.87
C GLY A 37 -18.62 -11.81 -10.75
N TYR A 38 -19.03 -10.91 -9.85
CA TYR A 38 -18.31 -10.67 -8.59
C TYR A 38 -18.24 -11.96 -7.75
N ALA A 39 -17.30 -12.03 -6.81
CA ALA A 39 -17.09 -13.21 -5.97
C ALA A 39 -18.29 -13.48 -5.05
N THR A 40 -18.56 -14.76 -4.85
CA THR A 40 -19.50 -15.27 -3.85
C THR A 40 -18.83 -16.38 -3.02
N GLU A 41 -19.25 -16.55 -1.78
CA GLU A 41 -18.77 -17.66 -0.94
C GLU A 41 -18.99 -19.01 -1.64
N TYR A 42 -18.05 -19.93 -1.42
CA TYR A 42 -18.16 -21.29 -1.95
C TYR A 42 -19.33 -22.05 -1.33
N SER A 43 -19.57 -21.84 -0.03
CA SER A 43 -20.62 -22.54 0.72
C SER A 43 -21.97 -21.84 0.57
N ALA A 44 -23.06 -22.61 0.53
CA ALA A 44 -24.43 -22.06 0.58
C ALA A 44 -24.62 -21.21 1.85
N PRO A 45 -25.27 -20.06 1.75
CA PRO A 45 -26.13 -19.54 0.66
C PRO A 45 -25.38 -18.77 -0.44
N HIS A 46 -24.08 -18.91 -0.64
CA HIS A 46 -23.27 -18.23 -1.67
C HIS A 46 -23.37 -16.70 -1.60
N LEU A 47 -23.22 -16.14 -0.42
CA LEU A 47 -23.30 -14.71 -0.20
C LEU A 47 -22.20 -13.98 -0.95
N GLY A 48 -22.53 -12.83 -1.54
CA GLY A 48 -21.61 -12.03 -2.32
C GLY A 48 -20.60 -11.25 -1.47
N TYR A 49 -19.42 -11.03 -1.99
CA TYR A 49 -18.39 -10.14 -1.43
C TYR A 49 -18.72 -8.69 -1.82
N THR A 50 -19.86 -8.17 -1.35
CA THR A 50 -20.41 -6.88 -1.77
C THR A 50 -20.40 -5.81 -0.68
N ASN A 51 -19.68 -6.04 0.40
CA ASN A 51 -19.45 -5.05 1.45
C ASN A 51 -18.34 -4.08 0.99
N ALA A 52 -18.73 -2.95 0.38
CA ALA A 52 -17.74 -1.98 -0.10
C ALA A 52 -16.91 -1.33 1.01
N ALA A 53 -17.42 -1.31 2.26
CA ALA A 53 -16.69 -0.78 3.40
C ALA A 53 -15.49 -1.66 3.81
N ALA A 54 -15.41 -2.91 3.34
CA ALA A 54 -14.25 -3.76 3.54
C ALA A 54 -12.98 -3.20 2.89
N ALA A 55 -13.11 -2.34 1.87
CA ALA A 55 -11.97 -1.68 1.22
C ALA A 55 -11.50 -0.39 1.93
N LEU A 56 -12.02 -0.07 3.12
CA LEU A 56 -11.66 1.13 3.88
C LEU A 56 -10.72 0.82 5.03
N GLY A 57 -9.89 1.82 5.33
CA GLY A 57 -8.96 1.70 6.45
C GLY A 57 -7.70 0.90 6.09
N GLN A 58 -7.07 0.35 7.11
CA GLN A 58 -5.83 -0.40 6.97
C GLN A 58 -6.10 -1.78 6.32
N PRO A 59 -5.24 -2.24 5.38
CA PRO A 59 -5.28 -3.61 4.89
C PRO A 59 -5.26 -4.64 6.02
N ASN A 60 -5.92 -5.76 5.83
CA ASN A 60 -6.02 -6.80 6.84
C ASN A 60 -4.64 -7.40 7.17
N ARG A 61 -4.41 -7.68 8.45
CA ARG A 61 -3.18 -8.33 8.94
C ARG A 61 -3.39 -9.78 9.34
N ASP A 62 -4.63 -10.12 9.62
CA ASP A 62 -5.03 -11.45 10.07
C ASP A 62 -6.31 -11.87 9.36
N THR A 63 -6.46 -13.16 9.10
CA THR A 63 -7.66 -13.81 8.58
C THR A 63 -8.16 -14.85 9.62
N ALA A 64 -9.29 -15.48 9.33
CA ALA A 64 -9.77 -16.59 10.15
C ALA A 64 -8.77 -17.77 10.23
N PHE A 65 -7.79 -17.84 9.33
CA PHE A 65 -6.76 -18.89 9.29
C PHE A 65 -5.38 -18.41 9.75
N GLY A 66 -5.29 -17.27 10.40
CA GLY A 66 -4.06 -16.71 10.94
C GLY A 66 -3.55 -15.50 10.17
N ALA A 67 -2.28 -15.15 10.35
CA ALA A 67 -1.72 -13.94 9.76
C ALA A 67 -1.84 -13.90 8.24
N VAL A 68 -2.13 -12.72 7.70
CA VAL A 68 -2.07 -12.46 6.27
C VAL A 68 -0.62 -12.57 5.81
N THR A 69 -0.41 -13.43 4.82
CA THR A 69 0.88 -13.64 4.16
C THR A 69 0.66 -13.76 2.65
N PRO A 70 1.70 -13.68 1.82
CA PRO A 70 1.56 -13.93 0.39
C PRO A 70 0.96 -15.28 -0.01
N PHE A 71 0.84 -16.24 0.95
CA PHE A 71 0.21 -17.54 0.78
C PHE A 71 -1.15 -17.66 1.47
N ASN A 72 -1.52 -16.71 2.32
CA ASN A 72 -2.78 -16.62 3.04
C ASN A 72 -3.34 -15.20 2.95
N PRO A 73 -3.82 -14.77 1.76
CA PRO A 73 -4.35 -13.42 1.57
C PRO A 73 -5.70 -13.22 2.28
N PRO A 74 -6.18 -11.98 2.45
CA PRO A 74 -7.53 -11.69 2.91
C PRO A 74 -8.56 -12.35 1.99
N PHE A 75 -9.62 -12.96 2.58
CA PHE A 75 -10.59 -13.73 1.79
C PHE A 75 -12.01 -13.71 2.32
N SER A 76 -12.28 -13.15 3.51
CA SER A 76 -13.65 -13.11 4.04
C SER A 76 -14.42 -11.90 3.51
N ARG A 77 -15.76 -11.95 3.63
CA ARG A 77 -16.65 -10.85 3.17
C ARG A 77 -16.49 -9.56 3.94
N ASP A 78 -15.89 -9.62 5.11
CA ASP A 78 -15.59 -8.45 5.94
C ASP A 78 -14.17 -7.93 5.68
N GLU A 79 -13.35 -8.69 4.95
CA GLU A 79 -11.96 -8.37 4.65
C GLU A 79 -11.79 -7.80 3.24
N ILE A 80 -12.63 -8.22 2.27
CA ILE A 80 -12.52 -7.80 0.87
C ILE A 80 -13.87 -7.44 0.26
N VAL A 81 -13.83 -6.57 -0.75
CA VAL A 81 -14.94 -6.31 -1.66
C VAL A 81 -14.61 -6.79 -3.06
N SER A 82 -15.58 -7.39 -3.75
CA SER A 82 -15.40 -7.89 -5.12
C SER A 82 -16.14 -7.04 -6.15
N LEU A 83 -15.45 -6.79 -7.27
CA LEU A 83 -15.98 -6.16 -8.47
C LEU A 83 -15.98 -7.17 -9.61
N GLY A 84 -17.12 -7.40 -10.24
CA GLY A 84 -17.22 -8.16 -11.49
C GLY A 84 -17.20 -7.24 -12.72
N THR A 85 -17.39 -7.81 -13.89
CA THR A 85 -17.42 -7.08 -15.17
C THR A 85 -18.46 -5.95 -15.15
N ASN A 86 -18.06 -4.75 -15.54
CA ASN A 86 -18.81 -3.49 -15.44
C ASN A 86 -19.10 -3.06 -14.00
N GLY A 87 -18.38 -3.64 -13.01
CA GLY A 87 -18.39 -3.17 -11.63
C GLY A 87 -17.45 -1.99 -11.45
N ALA A 88 -17.77 -1.15 -10.46
CA ALA A 88 -16.96 0.01 -10.10
C ALA A 88 -17.02 0.28 -8.60
N LEU A 89 -15.89 0.72 -8.04
CA LEU A 89 -15.78 1.20 -6.67
C LEU A 89 -15.05 2.55 -6.68
N THR A 90 -15.63 3.55 -6.02
CA THR A 90 -14.98 4.84 -5.78
C THR A 90 -14.82 5.03 -4.28
N VAL A 91 -13.59 5.33 -3.86
CA VAL A 91 -13.24 5.68 -2.48
C VAL A 91 -12.66 7.07 -2.39
N SER A 92 -12.73 7.66 -1.20
CA SER A 92 -12.13 8.98 -0.92
C SER A 92 -11.18 8.96 0.26
N PHE A 93 -10.32 9.96 0.29
CA PHE A 93 -9.30 10.22 1.29
C PHE A 93 -9.50 11.60 1.90
N LEU A 94 -9.59 11.70 3.22
CA LEU A 94 -9.63 12.97 3.95
C LEU A 94 -8.31 13.74 3.80
N THR A 95 -7.19 13.03 3.78
CA THR A 95 -5.88 13.61 3.45
C THR A 95 -5.56 13.33 1.99
N PRO A 96 -5.54 14.36 1.12
CA PRO A 96 -5.25 14.15 -0.30
C PRO A 96 -3.89 13.48 -0.55
N ILE A 97 -3.87 12.50 -1.44
CA ILE A 97 -2.65 11.84 -1.90
C ILE A 97 -1.89 12.80 -2.81
N GLN A 98 -0.63 13.06 -2.50
CA GLN A 98 0.22 13.96 -3.27
C GLN A 98 0.91 13.22 -4.41
N ASN A 99 1.01 13.86 -5.57
CA ASN A 99 1.91 13.44 -6.64
C ASN A 99 3.34 13.82 -6.22
N ASN A 100 4.12 12.85 -5.81
CA ASN A 100 5.46 13.09 -5.27
C ASN A 100 6.50 12.19 -5.96
N PRO A 101 7.27 12.71 -6.92
CA PRO A 101 8.29 11.93 -7.62
C PRO A 101 9.45 11.45 -6.71
N ALA A 102 9.52 11.94 -5.47
CA ALA A 102 10.48 11.46 -4.47
C ALA A 102 9.98 10.23 -3.69
N ASN A 103 8.75 9.78 -3.91
CA ASN A 103 8.28 8.52 -3.37
C ASN A 103 9.08 7.34 -3.94
N PRO A 104 9.18 6.21 -3.22
CA PRO A 104 9.82 5.02 -3.77
C PRO A 104 9.22 4.65 -5.12
N PHE A 105 10.06 4.50 -6.14
CA PHE A 105 9.72 4.22 -7.54
C PHE A 105 8.81 5.27 -8.20
N GLY A 106 8.58 6.44 -7.58
CA GLY A 106 7.65 7.47 -8.06
C GLY A 106 6.17 7.10 -7.87
N LEU A 107 5.87 6.05 -7.12
CA LEU A 107 4.49 5.59 -6.90
C LEU A 107 3.83 6.39 -5.78
N ASP A 108 2.54 6.73 -5.93
CA ASP A 108 1.82 7.61 -5.00
C ASP A 108 0.76 6.90 -4.16
N PHE A 109 0.23 5.78 -4.65
CA PHE A 109 -0.70 4.95 -3.88
C PHE A 109 -0.61 3.47 -4.26
N ILE A 110 -1.17 2.63 -3.40
CA ILE A 110 -1.16 1.17 -3.52
C ILE A 110 -2.60 0.66 -3.35
N ILE A 111 -3.01 -0.30 -4.19
CA ILE A 111 -4.25 -1.05 -4.02
C ILE A 111 -3.89 -2.47 -3.61
N TYR A 112 -4.43 -2.92 -2.49
CA TYR A 112 -4.28 -4.26 -1.96
C TYR A 112 -5.45 -5.14 -2.36
N GLY A 113 -5.19 -6.40 -2.67
CA GLY A 113 -6.18 -7.35 -3.13
C GLY A 113 -6.12 -8.69 -2.39
N SER A 114 -6.83 -9.68 -2.94
CA SER A 114 -7.01 -11.03 -2.38
C SER A 114 -6.18 -12.09 -3.09
N ALA A 115 -5.31 -11.72 -4.05
CA ALA A 115 -4.45 -12.68 -4.71
C ALA A 115 -3.43 -13.29 -3.76
N GLY A 116 -3.11 -14.58 -3.96
CA GLY A 116 -2.10 -15.30 -3.19
C GLY A 116 -1.24 -16.21 -4.05
N PHE A 117 0.00 -16.48 -3.63
CA PHE A 117 0.81 -17.54 -4.25
C PHE A 117 0.33 -18.92 -3.81
N ILE A 118 0.38 -19.89 -4.71
CA ILE A 118 0.17 -21.29 -4.37
C ILE A 118 1.36 -21.80 -3.55
N ASP A 119 1.08 -22.31 -2.35
CA ASP A 119 2.09 -22.92 -1.48
C ASP A 119 2.33 -24.37 -1.89
N VAL A 120 3.51 -24.69 -2.40
CA VAL A 120 3.91 -26.05 -2.78
C VAL A 120 4.64 -26.78 -1.65
N ASP A 121 4.90 -26.11 -0.52
CA ASP A 121 5.49 -26.69 0.70
C ASP A 121 4.66 -26.30 1.93
N TYR A 122 3.34 -26.53 1.85
CA TYR A 122 2.41 -26.18 2.93
C TYR A 122 2.75 -26.94 4.23
N PRO A 123 2.77 -26.28 5.40
CA PRO A 123 2.39 -24.88 5.65
C PRO A 123 3.59 -23.91 5.70
N ASN A 124 4.75 -24.25 5.17
CA ASN A 124 5.98 -23.48 5.33
C ASN A 124 6.04 -22.24 4.39
N GLY A 125 5.27 -22.25 3.31
CA GLY A 125 5.19 -21.17 2.33
C GLY A 125 6.35 -21.20 1.33
N GLN A 126 6.13 -21.83 0.19
CA GLN A 126 7.04 -21.81 -0.96
C GLN A 126 6.27 -21.76 -2.26
N THR A 127 6.69 -20.86 -3.15
CA THR A 127 6.18 -20.79 -4.52
C THR A 127 6.76 -21.91 -5.39
N ASP A 128 6.02 -22.32 -6.41
CA ASP A 128 6.53 -23.22 -7.44
C ASP A 128 7.49 -22.51 -8.41
N GLY A 129 8.02 -23.25 -9.40
CA GLY A 129 8.92 -22.73 -10.43
C GLY A 129 8.27 -21.73 -11.41
N LEU A 130 6.95 -21.54 -11.35
CA LEU A 130 6.17 -20.62 -12.16
C LEU A 130 5.58 -19.47 -11.34
N SER A 131 5.73 -19.50 -10.02
CA SER A 131 5.08 -18.58 -9.07
C SER A 131 3.57 -18.52 -9.28
N SER A 132 2.94 -19.70 -9.39
CA SER A 132 1.51 -19.82 -9.65
C SER A 132 0.71 -19.12 -8.55
N MET A 133 -0.36 -18.45 -8.96
CA MET A 133 -1.23 -17.65 -8.09
C MET A 133 -2.66 -18.15 -8.14
N PHE A 134 -3.39 -17.87 -7.06
CA PHE A 134 -4.85 -18.02 -7.00
C PHE A 134 -5.49 -16.67 -6.64
N GLY A 135 -6.79 -16.51 -6.89
CA GLY A 135 -7.54 -15.30 -6.56
C GLY A 135 -7.24 -14.08 -7.43
N HIS A 136 -6.13 -14.07 -8.16
CA HIS A 136 -5.74 -12.95 -8.99
C HIS A 136 -6.73 -12.66 -10.14
N ASN A 137 -6.81 -11.41 -10.56
CA ASN A 137 -7.63 -11.00 -11.69
C ASN A 137 -6.88 -11.18 -13.02
N PRO A 138 -7.25 -12.16 -13.85
CA PRO A 138 -6.67 -12.32 -15.18
C PRO A 138 -7.27 -11.36 -16.22
N GLY A 139 -8.29 -10.57 -15.84
CA GLY A 139 -9.01 -9.65 -16.70
C GLY A 139 -8.35 -8.28 -16.81
N GLN A 140 -9.16 -7.28 -17.13
CA GLN A 140 -8.72 -5.90 -17.32
C GLN A 140 -9.46 -4.98 -16.36
N THR A 141 -8.71 -4.07 -15.76
CA THR A 141 -9.25 -2.98 -14.92
C THR A 141 -8.82 -1.62 -15.47
N ARG A 142 -9.53 -0.58 -15.05
CA ARG A 142 -9.12 0.81 -15.19
C ARG A 142 -9.09 1.45 -13.82
N VAL A 143 -8.07 2.26 -13.59
CA VAL A 143 -7.96 3.09 -12.41
C VAL A 143 -8.11 4.54 -12.82
N TRP A 144 -9.01 5.25 -12.15
CA TRP A 144 -9.31 6.65 -12.36
C TRP A 144 -9.02 7.41 -11.09
N VAL A 145 -8.58 8.64 -11.21
CA VAL A 145 -8.24 9.50 -10.09
C VAL A 145 -8.88 10.87 -10.24
N SER A 146 -9.26 11.50 -9.13
CA SER A 146 -9.85 12.82 -9.11
C SER A 146 -9.31 13.65 -7.95
N ALA A 147 -9.10 14.94 -8.20
CA ALA A 147 -8.69 15.89 -7.16
C ALA A 147 -9.83 16.22 -6.18
N ASP A 148 -11.07 16.29 -6.66
CA ASP A 148 -12.23 16.83 -5.94
C ASP A 148 -13.53 16.02 -6.10
N GLY A 149 -13.48 14.90 -6.83
CA GLY A 149 -14.64 14.07 -7.13
C GLY A 149 -15.48 14.56 -8.32
N GLY A 150 -15.18 15.72 -8.89
CA GLY A 150 -15.91 16.28 -10.04
C GLY A 150 -15.47 15.68 -11.36
N LEU A 151 -14.17 15.76 -11.67
CA LEU A 151 -13.60 15.25 -12.91
C LEU A 151 -12.60 14.13 -12.61
N PHE A 152 -12.80 12.99 -13.27
CA PHE A 152 -11.91 11.84 -13.18
C PHE A 152 -11.01 11.72 -14.41
N TYR A 153 -9.73 11.45 -14.17
CA TYR A 153 -8.72 11.15 -15.18
C TYR A 153 -8.30 9.70 -15.07
N GLN A 154 -8.23 9.00 -16.20
CA GLN A 154 -7.77 7.62 -16.23
C GLN A 154 -6.24 7.58 -16.04
N LEU A 155 -5.73 6.64 -15.26
CA LEU A 155 -4.33 6.29 -15.33
C LEU A 155 -4.06 5.53 -16.62
N ASN A 156 -3.02 5.93 -17.35
CA ASN A 156 -2.68 5.37 -18.65
C ASN A 156 -2.50 3.85 -18.58
N PRO A 157 -3.33 3.04 -19.28
CA PRO A 157 -3.29 1.58 -19.20
C PRO A 157 -2.00 0.96 -19.75
N LEU A 158 -1.15 1.75 -20.40
CA LEU A 158 0.20 1.29 -20.81
C LEU A 158 1.16 1.19 -19.62
N PHE A 159 0.88 1.89 -18.54
CA PHE A 159 1.71 1.93 -17.33
C PHE A 159 0.99 1.34 -16.12
N ALA A 160 -0.31 1.66 -15.97
CA ALA A 160 -1.12 1.22 -14.85
C ALA A 160 -1.38 -0.29 -14.92
N PRO A 161 -0.90 -1.07 -13.94
CA PRO A 161 -1.14 -2.51 -13.89
C PRO A 161 -2.61 -2.84 -13.56
N THR A 162 -2.98 -4.10 -13.78
CA THR A 162 -4.29 -4.62 -13.37
C THR A 162 -4.39 -4.65 -11.84
N VAL A 163 -5.53 -4.21 -11.31
CA VAL A 163 -5.84 -4.31 -9.88
C VAL A 163 -5.99 -5.77 -9.47
N ASP A 164 -5.57 -6.09 -8.24
CA ASP A 164 -5.52 -7.45 -7.71
C ASP A 164 -4.62 -8.37 -8.56
N GLY A 165 -3.42 -7.91 -8.77
CA GLY A 165 -2.47 -8.48 -9.74
C GLY A 165 -1.34 -9.26 -9.09
N LEU A 166 -0.13 -8.69 -9.10
CA LEU A 166 1.13 -9.43 -8.99
C LEU A 166 1.69 -9.61 -7.57
N TYR A 167 1.40 -8.70 -6.64
CA TYR A 167 2.07 -8.70 -5.33
C TYR A 167 1.07 -9.02 -4.21
N PRO A 168 0.91 -10.33 -3.84
CA PRO A 168 0.04 -10.72 -2.75
C PRO A 168 0.34 -9.98 -1.45
N THR A 169 -0.71 -9.69 -0.66
CA THR A 169 -0.60 -8.95 0.59
C THR A 169 0.19 -9.73 1.64
N ASP A 170 1.13 -9.06 2.32
CA ASP A 170 1.82 -9.54 3.52
C ASP A 170 1.51 -8.61 4.71
N GLY A 171 0.67 -9.08 5.63
CA GLY A 171 0.28 -8.33 6.82
C GLY A 171 1.44 -7.96 7.76
N SER A 172 2.61 -8.58 7.61
CA SER A 172 3.82 -8.23 8.39
C SER A 172 4.59 -7.03 7.83
N GLY A 173 4.35 -6.66 6.56
CA GLY A 173 5.03 -5.54 5.92
C GLY A 173 4.50 -4.17 6.35
N THR A 174 5.12 -3.12 5.82
CA THR A 174 4.70 -1.74 6.03
C THR A 174 3.76 -1.32 4.91
N PHE A 175 2.49 -1.05 5.24
CA PHE A 175 1.54 -0.47 4.31
C PHE A 175 1.97 0.96 3.95
N GLY A 176 1.87 1.34 2.70
CA GLY A 176 2.38 2.63 2.20
C GLY A 176 3.84 2.58 1.71
N VAL A 177 4.52 1.44 1.83
CA VAL A 177 5.81 1.17 1.17
C VAL A 177 5.55 0.28 -0.05
N PRO A 178 5.72 0.78 -1.30
CA PRO A 178 5.44 0.01 -2.49
C PRO A 178 6.51 -1.03 -2.77
N VAL A 179 6.12 -2.14 -3.39
CA VAL A 179 7.05 -3.11 -3.96
C VAL A 179 7.65 -2.55 -5.25
N ASN A 180 8.89 -2.93 -5.55
CA ASN A 180 9.54 -2.54 -6.81
C ASN A 180 8.71 -3.02 -8.03
N PRO A 181 8.15 -2.11 -8.85
CA PRO A 181 7.30 -2.46 -9.97
C PRO A 181 8.02 -3.15 -11.12
N ALA A 182 9.35 -3.22 -11.10
CA ALA A 182 10.15 -3.96 -12.08
C ALA A 182 10.15 -5.47 -11.83
N LEU A 183 9.70 -5.94 -10.64
CA LEU A 183 9.61 -7.36 -10.34
C LEU A 183 8.43 -7.99 -11.09
N GLY A 184 8.68 -9.12 -11.75
CA GLY A 184 7.67 -9.94 -12.39
C GLY A 184 7.47 -11.27 -11.66
N LEU A 185 6.49 -12.08 -12.11
CA LEU A 185 6.23 -13.42 -11.51
C LEU A 185 7.48 -14.29 -11.43
N GLY A 186 8.34 -14.24 -12.44
CA GLY A 186 9.58 -15.03 -12.47
C GLY A 186 10.55 -14.75 -11.32
N ASP A 187 10.51 -13.55 -10.74
CA ASP A 187 11.37 -13.19 -9.61
C ASP A 187 10.95 -13.91 -8.32
N PHE A 188 9.69 -14.32 -8.25
CA PHE A 188 9.13 -15.05 -7.12
C PHE A 188 9.20 -16.58 -7.26
N ALA A 189 9.71 -17.10 -8.39
CA ALA A 189 9.80 -18.53 -8.64
C ALA A 189 10.71 -19.25 -7.64
N ASN A 190 10.22 -20.34 -7.05
CA ASN A 190 10.91 -21.16 -6.03
C ASN A 190 11.35 -20.35 -4.78
N LYS A 191 10.61 -19.29 -4.42
CA LYS A 191 10.90 -18.44 -3.26
C LYS A 191 10.10 -18.88 -2.05
N ASN A 192 10.76 -18.95 -0.90
CA ASN A 192 10.09 -19.08 0.37
C ASN A 192 9.57 -17.73 0.90
N LEU A 193 8.77 -17.75 1.98
CA LEU A 193 8.18 -16.56 2.57
C LEU A 193 9.22 -15.48 2.93
N ALA A 194 10.37 -15.87 3.48
CA ALA A 194 11.40 -14.91 3.88
C ALA A 194 12.06 -14.23 2.64
N GLU A 195 12.27 -14.98 1.58
CA GLU A 195 12.80 -14.45 0.31
C GLU A 195 11.79 -13.53 -0.39
N ILE A 196 10.48 -13.87 -0.37
CA ILE A 196 9.41 -12.98 -0.88
C ILE A 196 9.40 -11.66 -0.11
N ARG A 197 9.47 -11.70 1.23
CA ARG A 197 9.56 -10.50 2.07
C ARG A 197 10.80 -9.66 1.77
N ALA A 198 11.94 -10.31 1.47
CA ALA A 198 13.14 -9.59 1.05
C ALA A 198 12.95 -8.88 -0.30
N LEU A 199 12.25 -9.50 -1.27
CA LEU A 199 11.90 -8.87 -2.53
C LEU A 199 10.91 -7.71 -2.35
N TYR A 200 10.00 -7.80 -1.38
CA TYR A 200 9.07 -6.70 -1.05
C TYR A 200 9.77 -5.48 -0.42
N GLY A 201 11.04 -5.62 0.01
CA GLY A 201 11.85 -4.49 0.48
C GLY A 201 11.29 -3.78 1.71
N GLY A 202 10.55 -4.48 2.57
CA GLY A 202 9.85 -3.92 3.73
C GLY A 202 8.41 -3.49 3.46
N GLY A 203 7.99 -3.48 2.20
CA GLY A 203 6.58 -3.27 1.83
C GLY A 203 5.67 -4.45 2.19
N ALA A 204 4.38 -4.24 2.07
CA ALA A 204 3.35 -5.22 2.38
C ALA A 204 2.70 -5.86 1.14
N GLY A 205 3.33 -5.79 -0.03
CA GLY A 205 2.71 -6.20 -1.28
C GLY A 205 1.81 -5.11 -1.87
N GLY A 206 0.73 -5.53 -2.55
CA GLY A 206 -0.21 -4.64 -3.23
C GLY A 206 0.34 -4.07 -4.54
N THR A 207 -0.53 -3.51 -5.35
CA THR A 207 -0.20 -2.95 -6.65
C THR A 207 -0.05 -1.44 -6.58
N GLY A 208 1.12 -0.91 -6.94
CA GLY A 208 1.43 0.53 -6.88
C GLY A 208 1.06 1.30 -8.15
N TYR A 209 0.68 2.57 -7.97
CA TYR A 209 0.25 3.48 -9.03
C TYR A 209 0.86 4.86 -8.85
N ASP A 210 1.16 5.54 -9.97
CA ASP A 210 1.73 6.88 -10.04
C ASP A 210 0.72 7.85 -10.65
N LEU A 211 0.48 8.99 -10.01
CA LEU A 211 -0.44 10.03 -10.49
C LEU A 211 0.05 10.71 -11.77
N SER A 212 1.35 10.66 -12.05
CA SER A 212 1.90 11.19 -13.31
C SER A 212 1.42 10.42 -14.55
N TRP A 213 0.84 9.22 -14.37
CA TRP A 213 0.24 8.45 -15.47
C TRP A 213 -1.16 8.94 -15.88
N ALA A 214 -1.70 9.97 -15.22
CA ALA A 214 -3.03 10.50 -15.54
C ALA A 214 -3.11 11.03 -16.97
N ILE A 215 -4.17 10.64 -17.70
CA ILE A 215 -4.47 11.08 -19.05
C ILE A 215 -5.91 11.60 -19.15
N ASP A 216 -6.12 12.55 -20.06
CA ASP A 216 -7.47 13.04 -20.40
C ASP A 216 -8.20 12.10 -21.37
N GLY A 217 -9.45 12.46 -21.73
CA GLY A 217 -10.26 11.70 -22.68
C GLY A 217 -9.69 11.60 -24.10
N SER A 218 -8.66 12.39 -24.43
CA SER A 218 -7.91 12.35 -25.69
C SER A 218 -6.62 11.55 -25.58
N GLY A 219 -6.31 11.00 -24.38
CA GLY A 219 -5.09 10.26 -24.12
C GLY A 219 -3.87 11.16 -23.87
N GLN A 220 -4.06 12.49 -23.67
CA GLN A 220 -2.95 13.39 -23.37
C GLN A 220 -2.64 13.41 -21.89
N PRO A 221 -1.36 13.50 -21.49
CA PRO A 221 -0.95 13.58 -20.10
C PRO A 221 -1.61 14.76 -19.36
N VAL A 222 -2.06 14.51 -18.13
CA VAL A 222 -2.62 15.52 -17.23
C VAL A 222 -1.76 15.60 -15.98
N SER A 223 -1.35 16.82 -15.62
CA SER A 223 -0.61 17.04 -14.37
C SER A 223 -1.57 17.26 -13.22
N LEU A 224 -1.59 16.31 -12.28
CA LEU A 224 -2.32 16.42 -11.02
C LEU A 224 -1.31 16.61 -9.88
N GLY A 225 -1.50 17.64 -9.06
CA GLY A 225 -0.66 17.87 -7.87
C GLY A 225 -1.04 16.95 -6.71
N SER A 226 -2.34 16.66 -6.60
CA SER A 226 -2.89 15.74 -5.60
C SER A 226 -4.26 15.23 -6.02
N ILE A 227 -4.71 14.16 -5.37
CA ILE A 227 -6.04 13.59 -5.54
C ILE A 227 -6.71 13.34 -4.19
N SER A 228 -8.05 13.37 -4.16
CA SER A 228 -8.84 12.96 -3.01
C SER A 228 -9.70 11.71 -3.26
N GLN A 229 -9.82 11.27 -4.52
CA GLN A 229 -10.63 10.09 -4.86
C GLN A 229 -9.92 9.18 -5.86
N ILE A 230 -10.14 7.87 -5.68
CA ILE A 230 -9.72 6.81 -6.58
C ILE A 230 -10.95 5.99 -6.97
N ARG A 231 -11.09 5.70 -8.26
CA ARG A 231 -12.09 4.79 -8.79
C ARG A 231 -11.42 3.62 -9.51
N VAL A 232 -11.87 2.41 -9.19
CA VAL A 232 -11.54 1.19 -9.94
C VAL A 232 -12.75 0.76 -10.74
N GLU A 233 -12.55 0.42 -12.02
CA GLU A 233 -13.54 -0.18 -12.90
C GLU A 233 -13.02 -1.51 -13.43
N VAL A 234 -13.85 -2.54 -13.45
CA VAL A 234 -13.54 -3.85 -14.03
C VAL A 234 -14.17 -3.94 -15.42
N LEU A 235 -13.33 -4.07 -16.44
CA LEU A 235 -13.78 -4.21 -17.84
C LEU A 235 -14.11 -5.67 -18.17
N THR A 236 -13.26 -6.59 -17.72
CA THR A 236 -13.41 -8.03 -17.86
C THR A 236 -12.85 -8.73 -16.65
N GLY A 237 -13.37 -9.90 -16.33
CA GLY A 237 -12.92 -10.67 -15.17
C GLY A 237 -13.49 -10.15 -13.87
N ARG A 238 -12.66 -10.13 -12.84
CA ARG A 238 -13.07 -9.78 -11.47
C ARG A 238 -11.87 -9.23 -10.71
N ALA A 239 -12.06 -8.19 -9.91
CA ALA A 239 -11.07 -7.71 -8.95
C ALA A 239 -11.63 -7.86 -7.53
N GLU A 240 -10.76 -8.20 -6.59
CA GLU A 240 -11.05 -8.31 -5.16
C GLU A 240 -10.12 -7.34 -4.43
N ILE A 241 -10.70 -6.40 -3.66
CA ILE A 241 -9.98 -5.28 -3.08
C ILE A 241 -10.10 -5.34 -1.56
N ASP A 242 -8.95 -5.33 -0.89
CA ASP A 242 -8.80 -5.24 0.56
C ASP A 242 -8.68 -3.78 1.03
N ALA A 243 -7.83 -2.97 0.37
CA ALA A 243 -7.63 -1.58 0.79
C ALA A 243 -6.99 -0.69 -0.28
N PHE A 244 -7.10 0.63 -0.06
CA PHE A 244 -6.39 1.68 -0.81
C PHE A 244 -5.51 2.47 0.16
N VAL A 245 -4.23 2.63 -0.18
CA VAL A 245 -3.23 3.20 0.73
C VAL A 245 -2.36 4.22 0.00
N ALA A 246 -2.21 5.43 0.55
CA ALA A 246 -1.24 6.40 0.05
C ALA A 246 0.19 5.94 0.37
N VAL A 247 1.11 6.15 -0.58
CA VAL A 247 2.54 5.91 -0.33
C VAL A 247 3.07 6.96 0.63
N VAL A 248 3.85 6.51 1.60
CA VAL A 248 4.53 7.38 2.56
C VAL A 248 5.98 7.54 2.10
N PRO A 249 6.46 8.78 1.89
CA PRO A 249 7.87 9.01 1.63
C PRO A 249 8.72 8.38 2.74
N GLU A 250 9.77 7.68 2.38
CA GLU A 250 10.72 7.19 3.38
C GLU A 250 11.22 8.37 4.21
N PRO A 251 11.23 8.27 5.57
CA PRO A 251 11.87 9.27 6.40
C PRO A 251 13.30 9.41 5.89
N GLY A 252 13.63 10.57 5.33
CA GLY A 252 14.91 10.76 4.68
C GLY A 252 16.05 10.34 5.60
N THR A 253 16.67 9.21 5.32
CA THR A 253 17.80 8.63 6.07
C THR A 253 18.90 9.68 6.27
N TRP A 254 19.00 10.63 5.32
CA TRP A 254 19.88 11.78 5.39
C TRP A 254 19.46 12.81 6.46
N ALA A 255 18.16 12.99 6.72
CA ALA A 255 17.69 13.87 7.79
C ALA A 255 18.01 13.26 9.17
N LEU A 256 17.83 11.95 9.33
CA LEU A 256 18.20 11.24 10.57
C LEU A 256 19.72 11.19 10.77
N LEU A 257 20.49 10.97 9.73
CA LEU A 257 21.96 11.03 9.77
C LEU A 257 22.45 12.45 10.06
N GLY A 258 21.83 13.47 9.47
CA GLY A 258 22.10 14.88 9.75
C GLY A 258 21.81 15.23 11.21
N LEU A 259 20.68 14.81 11.74
CA LEU A 259 20.31 15.01 13.16
C LEU A 259 21.28 14.30 14.11
N GLY A 260 21.64 13.05 13.79
CA GLY A 260 22.64 12.28 14.53
C GLY A 260 24.01 12.94 14.54
N ALA A 261 24.47 13.47 13.39
CA ALA A 261 25.73 14.18 13.28
C ALA A 261 25.74 15.50 14.09
N VAL A 262 24.63 16.26 14.07
CA VAL A 262 24.49 17.49 14.86
C VAL A 262 24.51 17.19 16.35
N LEU A 263 23.82 16.13 16.80
CA LEU A 263 23.83 15.69 18.20
C LEU A 263 25.23 15.26 18.64
N LEU A 264 25.92 14.45 17.84
CA LEU A 264 27.30 14.02 18.15
C LEU A 264 28.28 15.20 18.18
N TRP A 265 28.10 16.18 17.29
CA TRP A 265 28.92 17.39 17.29
C TRP A 265 28.65 18.28 18.52
N GLY A 266 27.41 18.38 18.97
CA GLY A 266 27.02 19.08 20.20
C GLY A 266 27.67 18.47 21.43
N ILE A 267 27.58 17.14 21.59
CA ILE A 267 28.18 16.40 22.72
C ILE A 267 29.72 16.57 22.74
N ARG A 268 30.38 16.48 21.55
CA ARG A 268 31.84 16.64 21.44
C ARG A 268 32.28 18.05 21.85
N ARG A 269 31.47 19.08 21.59
CA ARG A 269 31.80 20.47 21.91
C ARG A 269 31.70 20.76 23.41
N GLU A 270 30.82 20.11 24.15
CA GLU A 270 30.73 20.21 25.61
C GLU A 270 31.92 19.52 26.28
N PHE A 271 32.31 18.33 25.83
CA PHE A 271 33.45 17.60 26.37
C PHE A 271 34.79 18.38 26.27
N TRP A 272 34.96 19.22 25.24
CA TRP A 272 36.18 20.04 25.07
C TRP A 272 36.14 21.35 25.88
N ARG A 273 34.99 21.75 26.38
CA ARG A 273 34.87 22.94 27.25
C ARG A 273 35.20 22.65 28.71
N ASP A 274 34.94 21.45 29.16
CA ASP A 274 35.18 21.04 30.57
C ASP A 274 36.61 20.56 30.83
N THR A 275 37.45 20.49 29.82
CA THR A 275 38.87 20.05 29.92
C THR A 275 39.87 21.23 29.84
N LYS A 276 39.39 22.47 29.90
CA LYS A 276 40.22 23.68 30.07
C LYS A 276 39.82 24.41 31.36
#